data_a1e51cff81c926c2ea40d386178c8b64
#
_entry.id   a1e51cff81c926c2ea40d386178c8b64
#
_cell.length_a   1.000
_cell.length_b   1.000
_cell.length_c   1.000
_cell.angle_alpha   90.00
_cell.angle_beta   90.00
_cell.angle_gamma   90.00
#
_symmetry.space_group_name_H-M   'P 1'
#
loop_
_entity.id
_entity.type
_entity.pdbx_description
1 polymer ?
#
loop_
_entity_poly.entity_id
_entity_poly.type
_entity_poly.pdbx_seq_one_letter_code
_entity_poly.pdbx_strand_id
1 'polypeptide(L)'
;MNFINLRNIQKGRTAFMGLAILWVIAFHYSFLQSEISKMGYLGVDIFILLSSFGLCFSLNRNNNYKDFIIRRLKRIIPTWWMLITIMFVINIILQRNHPHSLFQIFTYYSGLGWWFFHNEPFGIYYYEWYIPTLLTFYFFAPFLFRLNIKKLYLLLIASVFCTIYLDYYSIEPRLSLSYQRIPVFIYGVILYKMYTCEVCNKTLKSFLCLSSFAGAILFFVALMCGIGGCAVIVGFMFAMPLFLSLCYKLLYGKLGKVLSFIGTLTLELYLLHIYNLPLVAVMRCVGNRNISIIITTILLIVVSYVVSIVVNKAVEKLNTIGYKGL
;
A
#
# COMPACT_ATOMS: atom_id res chain seq x y z
N MET A 1 17.57 24.47 -9.88
CA MET A 1 17.72 23.00 -9.73
C MET A 1 16.35 22.37 -9.53
N ASN A 2 15.94 21.42 -10.38
CA ASN A 2 14.68 20.71 -10.19
C ASN A 2 14.93 19.55 -9.22
N PHE A 3 14.73 19.76 -7.93
CA PHE A 3 14.89 18.72 -6.90
C PHE A 3 13.85 17.60 -7.03
N ILE A 4 12.67 17.89 -7.55
CA ILE A 4 11.58 16.94 -7.72
C ILE A 4 11.34 16.67 -9.21
N ASN A 5 11.31 15.39 -9.58
CA ASN A 5 11.08 14.95 -10.95
C ASN A 5 10.04 13.81 -10.97
N LEU A 6 8.79 14.17 -11.30
CA LEU A 6 7.68 13.22 -11.36
C LEU A 6 7.87 12.13 -12.42
N ARG A 7 8.65 12.40 -13.51
CA ARG A 7 8.99 11.37 -14.52
C ARG A 7 9.88 10.29 -13.92
N ASN A 8 10.83 10.67 -13.06
CA ASN A 8 11.68 9.73 -12.35
C ASN A 8 10.87 8.88 -11.36
N ILE A 9 9.93 9.50 -10.64
CA ILE A 9 9.00 8.78 -9.75
C ILE A 9 8.19 7.77 -10.56
N GLN A 10 7.66 8.15 -11.72
CA GLN A 10 6.91 7.24 -12.60
C GLN A 10 7.78 6.07 -13.09
N LYS A 11 9.01 6.34 -13.55
CA LYS A 11 9.93 5.29 -14.02
C LYS A 11 10.36 4.34 -12.90
N GLY A 12 10.62 4.86 -11.70
CA GLY A 12 11.03 4.09 -10.53
C GLY A 12 9.88 3.45 -9.74
N ARG A 13 8.63 3.66 -10.14
CA ARG A 13 7.44 3.29 -9.34
C ARG A 13 7.47 1.87 -8.79
N THR A 14 7.78 0.88 -9.62
CA THR A 14 7.81 -0.53 -9.19
C THR A 14 8.95 -0.79 -8.21
N ALA A 15 10.12 -0.19 -8.42
CA ALA A 15 11.23 -0.30 -7.49
C ALA A 15 10.93 0.37 -6.13
N PHE A 16 10.26 1.53 -6.14
CA PHE A 16 9.80 2.17 -4.91
C PHE A 16 8.78 1.33 -4.16
N MET A 17 7.88 0.63 -4.85
CA MET A 17 6.97 -0.34 -4.23
C MET A 17 7.74 -1.49 -3.57
N GLY A 18 8.82 -1.98 -4.20
CA GLY A 18 9.69 -2.99 -3.62
C GLY A 18 10.43 -2.51 -2.38
N LEU A 19 10.94 -1.28 -2.40
CA LEU A 19 11.55 -0.66 -1.23
C LEU A 19 10.54 -0.49 -0.09
N ALA A 20 9.35 -0.03 -0.41
CA ALA A 20 8.28 0.21 0.56
C ALA A 20 7.81 -1.07 1.26
N ILE A 21 7.65 -2.21 0.52
CA ILE A 21 7.27 -3.47 1.17
C ILE A 21 8.35 -4.00 2.09
N LEU A 22 9.63 -3.88 1.71
CA LEU A 22 10.72 -4.25 2.58
C LEU A 22 10.77 -3.40 3.85
N TRP A 23 10.45 -2.12 3.75
CA TRP A 23 10.35 -1.23 4.91
C TRP A 23 9.17 -1.59 5.83
N VAL A 24 8.02 -1.96 5.27
CA VAL A 24 6.87 -2.49 6.04
C VAL A 24 7.23 -3.79 6.76
N ILE A 25 7.91 -4.72 6.09
CA ILE A 25 8.38 -5.97 6.71
C ILE A 25 9.37 -5.68 7.85
N ALA A 26 10.32 -4.77 7.63
CA ALA A 26 11.29 -4.35 8.65
C ALA A 26 10.59 -3.76 9.90
N PHE A 27 9.51 -3.02 9.71
CA PHE A 27 8.67 -2.50 10.80
C PHE A 27 8.00 -3.63 11.60
N HIS A 28 7.25 -4.51 10.93
CA HIS A 28 6.51 -5.58 11.60
C HIS A 28 7.40 -6.58 12.30
N TYR A 29 8.60 -6.82 11.77
CA TYR A 29 9.56 -7.74 12.37
C TYR A 29 10.54 -7.04 13.34
N SER A 30 10.44 -5.73 13.51
CA SER A 30 11.33 -4.89 14.33
C SER A 30 12.81 -5.13 13.99
N PHE A 31 13.12 -5.08 12.67
CA PHE A 31 14.48 -5.28 12.17
C PHE A 31 15.42 -4.19 12.72
N LEU A 32 16.58 -4.59 13.24
CA LEU A 32 17.60 -3.73 13.86
C LEU A 32 17.08 -2.86 15.04
N GLN A 33 15.80 -2.88 15.36
CA GLN A 33 15.16 -2.02 16.37
C GLN A 33 15.51 -0.52 16.23
N SER A 34 15.77 -0.09 14.99
CA SER A 34 16.16 1.28 14.65
C SER A 34 14.94 2.19 14.50
N GLU A 35 15.13 3.50 14.69
CA GLU A 35 14.06 4.50 14.46
C GLU A 35 13.55 4.46 13.01
N ILE A 36 14.43 4.21 12.05
CA ILE A 36 14.06 4.04 10.63
C ILE A 36 13.13 2.83 10.45
N SER A 37 13.41 1.72 11.13
CA SER A 37 12.56 0.52 11.11
C SER A 37 11.19 0.81 11.73
N LYS A 38 11.13 1.53 12.84
CA LYS A 38 9.87 1.92 13.50
C LYS A 38 8.96 2.77 12.61
N MET A 39 9.52 3.54 11.68
CA MET A 39 8.77 4.32 10.70
C MET A 39 8.32 3.53 9.46
N GLY A 40 8.61 2.23 9.38
CA GLY A 40 8.30 1.42 8.19
C GLY A 40 6.81 1.29 7.87
N TYR A 41 5.90 1.61 8.81
CA TYR A 41 4.46 1.73 8.53
C TYR A 41 4.14 2.78 7.45
N LEU A 42 5.00 3.79 7.27
CA LEU A 42 4.90 4.80 6.21
C LEU A 42 5.15 4.21 4.81
N GLY A 43 5.71 3.02 4.71
CA GLY A 43 5.79 2.29 3.45
C GLY A 43 4.42 2.05 2.82
N VAL A 44 3.37 1.91 3.63
CA VAL A 44 1.99 1.81 3.13
C VAL A 44 1.54 3.10 2.46
N ASP A 45 1.96 4.26 2.97
CA ASP A 45 1.64 5.56 2.37
C ASP A 45 2.31 5.72 1.00
N ILE A 46 3.54 5.20 0.84
CA ILE A 46 4.22 5.10 -0.48
C ILE A 46 3.39 4.23 -1.45
N PHE A 47 2.87 3.08 -1.01
CA PHE A 47 2.01 2.25 -1.85
C PHE A 47 0.76 2.98 -2.31
N ILE A 48 0.08 3.65 -1.39
CA ILE A 48 -1.19 4.31 -1.68
C ILE A 48 -0.97 5.48 -2.65
N LEU A 49 0.04 6.30 -2.42
CA LEU A 49 0.39 7.42 -3.30
C LEU A 49 0.77 6.91 -4.70
N LEU A 50 1.67 5.94 -4.80
CA LEU A 50 2.12 5.41 -6.08
C LEU A 50 1.04 4.60 -6.79
N SER A 51 0.12 3.96 -6.04
CA SER A 51 -1.04 3.29 -6.62
C SER A 51 -1.99 4.29 -7.23
N SER A 52 -2.42 5.32 -6.51
CA SER A 52 -3.35 6.34 -7.03
C SER A 52 -2.76 7.07 -8.23
N PHE A 53 -1.48 7.46 -8.17
CA PHE A 53 -0.73 8.01 -9.30
C PHE A 53 -0.75 7.06 -10.51
N GLY A 54 -0.49 5.77 -10.29
CA GLY A 54 -0.48 4.74 -11.33
C GLY A 54 -1.85 4.40 -11.90
N LEU A 55 -2.92 4.44 -11.07
CA LEU A 55 -4.30 4.21 -11.51
C LEU A 55 -4.73 5.25 -12.54
N CYS A 56 -4.30 6.49 -12.39
CA CYS A 56 -4.61 7.56 -13.32
C CYS A 56 -4.08 7.28 -14.74
N PHE A 57 -2.90 6.68 -14.90
CA PHE A 57 -2.42 6.26 -16.21
C PHE A 57 -3.30 5.17 -16.84
N SER A 58 -3.82 4.25 -16.02
CA SER A 58 -4.74 3.20 -16.50
C SER A 58 -6.08 3.79 -16.94
N LEU A 59 -6.62 4.75 -16.17
CA LEU A 59 -7.85 5.46 -16.49
C LEU A 59 -7.71 6.36 -17.72
N ASN A 60 -6.54 6.95 -17.92
CA ASN A 60 -6.27 7.75 -19.12
C ASN A 60 -6.24 6.91 -20.41
N ARG A 61 -5.84 5.63 -20.31
CA ARG A 61 -5.86 4.71 -21.47
C ARG A 61 -7.25 4.17 -21.78
N ASN A 62 -8.01 3.83 -20.76
CA ASN A 62 -9.38 3.33 -20.88
C ASN A 62 -10.20 3.82 -19.69
N ASN A 63 -11.07 4.81 -19.96
CA ASN A 63 -11.92 5.46 -18.96
C ASN A 63 -13.26 4.72 -18.73
N ASN A 64 -13.42 3.50 -19.23
CA ASN A 64 -14.58 2.68 -18.94
C ASN A 64 -14.50 2.19 -17.48
N TYR A 65 -15.50 2.57 -16.67
CA TYR A 65 -15.57 2.26 -15.26
C TYR A 65 -15.60 0.73 -15.00
N LYS A 66 -16.45 0.01 -15.71
CA LYS A 66 -16.62 -1.45 -15.57
C LYS A 66 -15.31 -2.18 -15.86
N ASP A 67 -14.68 -1.86 -17.00
CA ASP A 67 -13.41 -2.48 -17.39
C ASP A 67 -12.30 -2.16 -16.39
N PHE A 68 -12.27 -0.93 -15.87
CA PHE A 68 -11.30 -0.53 -14.87
C PHE A 68 -11.46 -1.36 -13.60
N ILE A 69 -12.67 -1.45 -13.03
CA ILE A 69 -12.94 -2.22 -11.82
C ILE A 69 -12.62 -3.71 -12.02
N ILE A 70 -13.08 -4.31 -13.12
CA ILE A 70 -12.80 -5.72 -13.43
C ILE A 70 -11.30 -6.00 -13.46
N ARG A 71 -10.50 -5.16 -14.11
CA ARG A 71 -9.03 -5.33 -14.13
C ARG A 71 -8.42 -5.26 -12.73
N ARG A 72 -8.95 -4.42 -11.82
CA ARG A 72 -8.45 -4.31 -10.44
C ARG A 72 -8.86 -5.50 -9.59
N LEU A 73 -10.11 -5.92 -9.69
CA LEU A 73 -10.59 -7.11 -8.99
C LEU A 73 -9.86 -8.37 -9.44
N LYS A 74 -9.66 -8.59 -10.75
CA LYS A 74 -8.88 -9.71 -11.28
C LYS A 74 -7.44 -9.77 -10.75
N ARG A 75 -6.86 -8.64 -10.34
CA ARG A 75 -5.51 -8.58 -9.77
C ARG A 75 -5.49 -8.94 -8.28
N ILE A 76 -6.55 -8.55 -7.52
CA ILE A 76 -6.53 -8.67 -6.05
C ILE A 76 -7.25 -9.94 -5.60
N ILE A 77 -8.45 -10.16 -6.09
CA ILE A 77 -9.36 -11.18 -5.55
C ILE A 77 -8.79 -12.59 -5.63
N PRO A 78 -8.17 -13.05 -6.74
CA PRO A 78 -7.62 -14.41 -6.79
C PRO A 78 -6.51 -14.65 -5.77
N THR A 79 -5.57 -13.70 -5.63
CA THR A 79 -4.51 -13.78 -4.62
C THR A 79 -5.10 -13.74 -3.20
N TRP A 80 -6.06 -12.84 -2.96
CA TRP A 80 -6.76 -12.73 -1.69
C TRP A 80 -7.48 -14.02 -1.31
N TRP A 81 -8.30 -14.57 -2.20
CA TRP A 81 -9.03 -15.81 -1.94
C TRP A 81 -8.12 -16.99 -1.69
N MET A 82 -7.07 -17.16 -2.48
CA MET A 82 -6.12 -18.23 -2.29
C MET A 82 -5.46 -18.16 -0.91
N LEU A 83 -4.96 -16.98 -0.52
CA LEU A 83 -4.26 -16.81 0.75
C LEU A 83 -5.20 -16.94 1.95
N ILE A 84 -6.40 -16.35 1.90
CA ILE A 84 -7.37 -16.48 2.99
C ILE A 84 -7.84 -17.92 3.19
N THR A 85 -8.02 -18.68 2.09
CA THR A 85 -8.37 -20.10 2.17
C THR A 85 -7.25 -20.91 2.83
N ILE A 86 -6.00 -20.70 2.43
CA ILE A 86 -4.85 -21.37 3.04
C ILE A 86 -4.81 -21.07 4.55
N MET A 87 -5.07 -19.83 4.94
CA MET A 87 -5.07 -19.42 6.33
C MET A 87 -6.21 -20.04 7.13
N PHE A 88 -7.41 -20.15 6.56
CA PHE A 88 -8.51 -20.86 7.20
C PHE A 88 -8.14 -22.32 7.48
N VAL A 89 -7.56 -23.00 6.50
CA VAL A 89 -7.12 -24.39 6.66
C VAL A 89 -6.06 -24.50 7.76
N ILE A 90 -5.06 -23.62 7.76
CA ILE A 90 -4.02 -23.59 8.81
C ILE A 90 -4.64 -23.35 10.20
N ASN A 91 -5.57 -22.40 10.34
CA ASN A 91 -6.22 -22.13 11.61
C ASN A 91 -7.05 -23.32 12.13
N ILE A 92 -7.76 -24.01 11.25
CA ILE A 92 -8.50 -25.22 11.62
C ILE A 92 -7.53 -26.29 12.10
N ILE A 93 -6.44 -26.56 11.36
CA ILE A 93 -5.44 -27.59 11.72
C ILE A 93 -4.77 -27.26 13.05
N LEU A 94 -4.46 -25.98 13.30
CA LEU A 94 -3.81 -25.52 14.51
C LEU A 94 -4.77 -25.26 15.66
N GLN A 95 -6.07 -25.58 15.50
CA GLN A 95 -7.14 -25.38 16.49
C GLN A 95 -7.18 -23.93 17.02
N ARG A 96 -6.92 -22.98 16.13
CA ARG A 96 -7.01 -21.53 16.42
C ARG A 96 -8.40 -21.00 16.13
N ASN A 97 -8.64 -19.73 16.48
CA ASN A 97 -9.90 -19.06 16.18
C ASN A 97 -10.23 -19.19 14.68
N HIS A 98 -11.46 -19.56 14.37
CA HIS A 98 -12.00 -19.66 13.02
C HIS A 98 -13.37 -18.96 12.94
N PRO A 99 -13.87 -18.64 11.74
CA PRO A 99 -15.17 -18.02 11.57
C PRO A 99 -16.27 -18.81 12.25
N HIS A 100 -17.13 -18.11 13.01
CA HIS A 100 -18.24 -18.73 13.73
C HIS A 100 -19.58 -18.64 12.97
N SER A 101 -19.62 -17.88 11.86
CA SER A 101 -20.83 -17.71 11.07
C SER A 101 -20.55 -17.62 9.57
N LEU A 102 -21.56 -17.98 8.75
CA LEU A 102 -21.49 -17.80 7.29
C LEU A 102 -21.33 -16.34 6.90
N PHE A 103 -21.91 -15.41 7.66
CA PHE A 103 -21.75 -13.98 7.42
C PHE A 103 -20.30 -13.53 7.60
N GLN A 104 -19.62 -14.02 8.62
CA GLN A 104 -18.18 -13.75 8.80
C GLN A 104 -17.35 -14.29 7.62
N ILE A 105 -17.59 -15.53 7.21
CA ILE A 105 -16.93 -16.13 6.04
C ILE A 105 -17.15 -15.24 4.81
N PHE A 106 -18.39 -14.87 4.53
CA PHE A 106 -18.74 -14.01 3.39
C PHE A 106 -18.00 -12.66 3.44
N THR A 107 -17.99 -11.98 4.60
CA THR A 107 -17.31 -10.68 4.73
C THR A 107 -15.79 -10.78 4.56
N TYR A 108 -15.17 -11.86 5.03
CA TYR A 108 -13.74 -12.09 4.78
C TYR A 108 -13.43 -12.34 3.31
N TYR A 109 -14.20 -13.20 2.64
CA TYR A 109 -13.99 -13.45 1.21
C TYR A 109 -14.32 -12.23 0.33
N SER A 110 -15.25 -11.37 0.76
CA SER A 110 -15.51 -10.10 0.08
C SER A 110 -14.39 -9.06 0.25
N GLY A 111 -13.43 -9.32 1.16
CA GLY A 111 -12.36 -8.38 1.50
C GLY A 111 -12.79 -7.28 2.47
N LEU A 112 -13.99 -7.37 3.06
CA LEU A 112 -14.54 -6.37 4.00
C LEU A 112 -14.45 -6.81 5.47
N GLY A 113 -13.89 -7.99 5.73
CA GLY A 113 -13.86 -8.61 7.06
C GLY A 113 -13.35 -7.69 8.16
N TRP A 114 -12.28 -6.95 7.92
CA TRP A 114 -11.73 -6.00 8.89
C TRP A 114 -12.75 -4.93 9.34
N TRP A 115 -13.53 -4.38 8.45
CA TRP A 115 -14.47 -3.32 8.80
C TRP A 115 -15.66 -3.80 9.65
N PHE A 116 -16.01 -5.08 9.52
CA PHE A 116 -17.13 -5.66 10.28
C PHE A 116 -16.67 -6.39 11.54
N PHE A 117 -15.52 -7.05 11.51
CA PHE A 117 -15.06 -7.98 12.55
C PHE A 117 -13.65 -7.70 13.10
N HIS A 118 -13.21 -6.45 13.08
CA HIS A 118 -11.89 -6.08 13.60
C HIS A 118 -11.71 -6.37 15.10
N ASN A 119 -12.80 -6.57 15.86
CA ASN A 119 -12.79 -6.95 17.27
C ASN A 119 -12.63 -8.46 17.49
N GLU A 120 -12.91 -9.25 16.48
CA GLU A 120 -12.90 -10.70 16.53
C GLU A 120 -11.89 -11.23 15.50
N PRO A 121 -10.59 -10.93 15.68
CA PRO A 121 -9.60 -11.39 14.75
C PRO A 121 -9.53 -12.91 14.79
N PHE A 122 -9.63 -13.55 13.64
CA PHE A 122 -9.34 -14.97 13.50
C PHE A 122 -7.84 -15.20 13.67
N GLY A 123 -7.33 -15.07 14.89
CA GLY A 123 -5.99 -15.45 15.34
C GLY A 123 -4.77 -14.93 14.58
N ILE A 124 -4.85 -14.82 13.28
CA ILE A 124 -3.73 -14.41 12.40
C ILE A 124 -4.05 -13.16 11.58
N TYR A 125 -5.31 -12.73 11.50
CA TYR A 125 -5.80 -11.70 10.57
C TYR A 125 -5.84 -10.27 11.15
N TYR A 126 -4.95 -9.94 12.04
CA TYR A 126 -4.98 -8.68 12.80
C TYR A 126 -4.80 -7.40 11.97
N TYR A 127 -4.42 -7.48 10.67
CA TYR A 127 -3.99 -6.30 9.91
C TYR A 127 -4.51 -6.25 8.47
N GLU A 128 -5.66 -6.84 8.22
CA GLU A 128 -6.26 -6.88 6.87
C GLU A 128 -6.95 -5.58 6.46
N TRP A 129 -6.80 -4.52 7.24
CA TRP A 129 -7.39 -3.21 6.97
C TRP A 129 -7.07 -2.66 5.56
N TYR A 130 -5.96 -3.10 4.99
CA TYR A 130 -5.49 -2.60 3.70
C TYR A 130 -6.37 -3.06 2.53
N ILE A 131 -6.90 -4.28 2.53
CA ILE A 131 -7.72 -4.81 1.44
C ILE A 131 -9.02 -4.01 1.27
N PRO A 132 -9.87 -3.81 2.29
CA PRO A 132 -11.08 -3.00 2.15
C PRO A 132 -10.77 -1.55 1.80
N THR A 133 -9.69 -0.99 2.34
CA THR A 133 -9.22 0.36 1.99
C THR A 133 -8.84 0.47 0.52
N LEU A 134 -8.09 -0.52 0.01
CA LEU A 134 -7.67 -0.55 -1.39
C LEU A 134 -8.86 -0.72 -2.35
N LEU A 135 -9.81 -1.60 -2.01
CA LEU A 135 -11.03 -1.79 -2.80
C LEU A 135 -11.86 -0.50 -2.87
N THR A 136 -12.01 0.20 -1.73
CA THR A 136 -12.68 1.50 -1.66
C THR A 136 -11.97 2.53 -2.54
N PHE A 137 -10.66 2.62 -2.46
CA PHE A 137 -9.88 3.54 -3.31
C PHE A 137 -10.04 3.22 -4.80
N TYR A 138 -10.12 1.96 -5.18
CA TYR A 138 -10.38 1.60 -6.58
C TYR A 138 -11.76 2.01 -7.04
N PHE A 139 -12.77 1.86 -6.16
CA PHE A 139 -14.12 2.31 -6.47
C PHE A 139 -14.19 3.82 -6.70
N PHE A 140 -13.50 4.61 -5.89
CA PHE A 140 -13.52 6.08 -6.01
C PHE A 140 -12.52 6.66 -7.02
N ALA A 141 -11.49 5.92 -7.44
CA ALA A 141 -10.45 6.41 -8.34
C ALA A 141 -10.99 7.03 -9.66
N PRO A 142 -11.97 6.44 -10.38
CA PRO A 142 -12.50 7.01 -11.61
C PRO A 142 -13.23 8.34 -11.40
N PHE A 143 -13.88 8.53 -10.24
CA PHE A 143 -14.55 9.79 -9.88
C PHE A 143 -13.52 10.88 -9.61
N LEU A 144 -12.50 10.58 -8.79
CA LEU A 144 -11.41 11.51 -8.51
C LEU A 144 -10.63 11.88 -9.78
N PHE A 145 -10.39 10.91 -10.67
CA PHE A 145 -9.69 11.15 -11.93
C PHE A 145 -10.40 12.18 -12.83
N ARG A 146 -11.75 12.24 -12.80
CA ARG A 146 -12.55 13.19 -13.57
C ARG A 146 -12.55 14.60 -13.00
N LEU A 147 -12.18 14.78 -11.72
CA LEU A 147 -12.13 16.09 -11.11
C LEU A 147 -10.99 16.94 -11.68
N ASN A 148 -11.23 18.25 -11.77
CA ASN A 148 -10.16 19.20 -12.07
C ASN A 148 -9.26 19.42 -10.86
N ILE A 149 -8.07 19.96 -11.09
CA ILE A 149 -7.04 20.12 -10.06
C ILE A 149 -7.51 21.00 -8.88
N LYS A 150 -8.32 22.04 -9.12
CA LYS A 150 -8.84 22.92 -8.05
C LYS A 150 -9.77 22.17 -7.11
N LYS A 151 -10.69 21.35 -7.65
CA LYS A 151 -11.60 20.51 -6.84
C LYS A 151 -10.83 19.44 -6.06
N LEU A 152 -9.77 18.88 -6.65
CA LEU A 152 -8.90 17.92 -5.95
C LEU A 152 -8.15 18.57 -4.79
N TYR A 153 -7.65 19.80 -4.92
CA TYR A 153 -7.03 20.51 -3.79
C TYR A 153 -8.03 20.83 -2.69
N LEU A 154 -9.25 21.25 -3.04
CA LEU A 154 -10.30 21.49 -2.05
C LEU A 154 -10.63 20.18 -1.30
N LEU A 155 -10.77 19.07 -2.03
CA LEU A 155 -11.02 17.77 -1.45
C LEU A 155 -9.85 17.26 -0.59
N LEU A 156 -8.60 17.52 -1.00
CA LEU A 156 -7.41 17.23 -0.21
C LEU A 156 -7.44 17.97 1.12
N ILE A 157 -7.67 19.28 1.09
CA ILE A 157 -7.74 20.12 2.29
C ILE A 157 -8.86 19.61 3.21
N ALA A 158 -10.06 19.41 2.67
CA ALA A 158 -11.19 18.89 3.45
C ALA A 158 -10.87 17.52 4.07
N SER A 159 -10.24 16.60 3.30
CA SER A 159 -9.87 15.29 3.81
C SER A 159 -8.79 15.34 4.89
N VAL A 160 -7.82 16.24 4.80
CA VAL A 160 -6.81 16.46 5.86
C VAL A 160 -7.47 16.95 7.13
N PHE A 161 -8.33 17.98 7.05
CA PHE A 161 -9.05 18.49 8.23
C PHE A 161 -9.96 17.43 8.85
N CYS A 162 -10.70 16.68 8.03
CA CYS A 162 -11.55 15.58 8.49
C CYS A 162 -10.71 14.52 9.21
N THR A 163 -9.57 14.15 8.65
CA THR A 163 -8.67 13.14 9.23
C THR A 163 -8.10 13.60 10.57
N ILE A 164 -7.65 14.87 10.66
CA ILE A 164 -7.16 15.45 11.91
C ILE A 164 -8.27 15.49 12.97
N TYR A 165 -9.49 15.87 12.59
CA TYR A 165 -10.65 15.89 13.48
C TYR A 165 -10.97 14.50 14.02
N LEU A 166 -11.06 13.49 13.14
CA LEU A 166 -11.35 12.11 13.53
C LEU A 166 -10.26 11.53 14.46
N ASP A 167 -9.00 11.84 14.17
CA ASP A 167 -7.84 11.39 14.98
C ASP A 167 -7.84 12.07 16.35
N TYR A 168 -8.05 13.39 16.41
CA TYR A 168 -8.08 14.17 17.64
C TYR A 168 -9.17 13.71 18.62
N TYR A 169 -10.38 13.43 18.12
CA TYR A 169 -11.49 12.93 18.93
C TYR A 169 -11.49 11.41 19.08
N SER A 170 -10.48 10.71 18.58
CA SER A 170 -10.38 9.26 18.60
C SER A 170 -11.65 8.56 18.09
N ILE A 171 -12.31 9.16 17.07
CA ILE A 171 -13.50 8.59 16.46
C ILE A 171 -13.08 7.38 15.64
N GLU A 172 -13.64 6.22 16.00
CA GLU A 172 -13.34 4.93 15.36
C GLU A 172 -11.83 4.69 15.17
N PRO A 173 -11.04 4.60 16.27
CA PRO A 173 -9.57 4.47 16.19
C PRO A 173 -9.12 3.30 15.31
N ARG A 174 -9.97 2.29 15.16
CA ARG A 174 -9.71 1.07 14.37
C ARG A 174 -9.76 1.32 12.87
N LEU A 175 -10.57 2.28 12.44
CA LEU A 175 -10.62 2.73 11.05
C LEU A 175 -9.57 3.80 10.75
N SER A 176 -8.80 4.26 11.76
CA SER A 176 -7.77 5.29 11.60
C SER A 176 -6.75 4.91 10.53
N LEU A 177 -6.36 3.65 10.48
CA LEU A 177 -5.46 3.13 9.44
C LEU A 177 -5.99 3.35 8.01
N SER A 178 -7.30 3.35 7.82
CA SER A 178 -7.94 3.56 6.51
C SER A 178 -8.16 5.05 6.23
N TYR A 179 -8.82 5.80 7.14
CA TYR A 179 -9.19 7.19 6.85
C TYR A 179 -7.98 8.14 6.78
N GLN A 180 -6.92 7.88 7.55
CA GLN A 180 -5.68 8.66 7.49
C GLN A 180 -5.00 8.56 6.10
N ARG A 181 -5.32 7.58 5.28
CA ARG A 181 -4.77 7.35 3.95
C ARG A 181 -5.59 7.99 2.82
N ILE A 182 -6.78 8.49 3.12
CA ILE A 182 -7.62 9.20 2.13
C ILE A 182 -6.88 10.42 1.52
N PRO A 183 -6.28 11.32 2.32
CA PRO A 183 -5.51 12.44 1.77
C PRO A 183 -4.35 11.97 0.89
N VAL A 184 -3.65 10.92 1.29
CA VAL A 184 -2.51 10.35 0.54
C VAL A 184 -2.96 9.88 -0.84
N PHE A 185 -4.11 9.20 -0.92
CA PHE A 185 -4.67 8.75 -2.18
C PHE A 185 -5.06 9.90 -3.11
N ILE A 186 -5.74 10.92 -2.57
CA ILE A 186 -6.11 12.13 -3.32
C ILE A 186 -4.86 12.86 -3.82
N TYR A 187 -3.83 12.98 -2.98
CA TYR A 187 -2.58 13.63 -3.35
C TYR A 187 -1.88 12.92 -4.51
N GLY A 188 -1.90 11.59 -4.57
CA GLY A 188 -1.36 10.85 -5.71
C GLY A 188 -2.10 11.14 -7.03
N VAL A 189 -3.43 11.37 -6.99
CA VAL A 189 -4.19 11.83 -8.17
C VAL A 189 -3.77 13.25 -8.56
N ILE A 190 -3.56 14.15 -7.60
CA ILE A 190 -3.04 15.51 -7.84
C ILE A 190 -1.67 15.45 -8.53
N LEU A 191 -0.75 14.61 -8.02
CA LEU A 191 0.56 14.43 -8.64
C LEU A 191 0.46 13.98 -10.10
N TYR A 192 -0.51 13.12 -10.43
CA TYR A 192 -0.76 12.74 -11.82
C TYR A 192 -1.23 13.94 -12.67
N LYS A 193 -2.16 14.75 -12.18
CA LYS A 193 -2.59 15.98 -12.88
C LYS A 193 -1.42 16.94 -13.07
N MET A 194 -0.56 17.08 -12.07
CA MET A 194 0.66 17.89 -12.17
C MET A 194 1.65 17.30 -13.19
N TYR A 195 1.81 15.97 -13.21
CA TYR A 195 2.66 15.28 -14.19
C TYR A 195 2.21 15.54 -15.62
N THR A 196 0.91 15.51 -15.91
CA THR A 196 0.36 15.78 -17.24
C THR A 196 0.45 17.25 -17.64
N CYS A 197 0.44 18.18 -16.66
CA CYS A 197 0.58 19.62 -16.87
C CYS A 197 2.04 20.12 -16.77
N GLU A 198 3.00 19.24 -16.47
CA GLU A 198 4.39 19.59 -16.13
C GLU A 198 5.13 20.30 -17.27
N VAL A 199 4.69 20.12 -18.50
CA VAL A 199 5.35 20.71 -19.66
C VAL A 199 5.17 22.23 -19.70
N CYS A 200 4.13 22.81 -19.07
CA CYS A 200 3.71 24.20 -19.30
C CYS A 200 3.77 25.15 -18.10
N ASN A 201 3.95 24.69 -16.84
CA ASN A 201 3.72 25.60 -15.71
C ASN A 201 4.84 25.59 -14.65
N LYS A 202 5.72 26.61 -14.70
CA LYS A 202 6.78 26.85 -13.69
C LYS A 202 6.23 27.04 -12.28
N THR A 203 5.08 27.72 -12.14
CA THR A 203 4.42 28.01 -10.86
C THR A 203 4.01 26.70 -10.16
N LEU A 204 3.50 25.74 -10.90
CA LEU A 204 3.07 24.45 -10.37
C LEU A 204 4.26 23.63 -9.83
N LYS A 205 5.41 23.70 -10.54
CA LYS A 205 6.66 23.04 -10.08
C LYS A 205 7.20 23.70 -8.81
N SER A 206 7.19 25.03 -8.74
CA SER A 206 7.64 25.75 -7.55
C SER A 206 6.74 25.43 -6.35
N PHE A 207 5.41 25.38 -6.56
CA PHE A 207 4.45 24.99 -5.53
C PHE A 207 4.69 23.55 -5.02
N LEU A 208 4.91 22.60 -5.92
CA LEU A 208 5.24 21.23 -5.55
C LEU A 208 6.53 21.15 -4.72
N CYS A 209 7.55 21.90 -5.14
CA CYS A 209 8.81 21.95 -4.43
C CYS A 209 8.62 22.54 -3.02
N LEU A 210 7.96 23.69 -2.91
CA LEU A 210 7.69 24.36 -1.65
C LEU A 210 6.86 23.49 -0.70
N SER A 211 5.76 22.89 -1.19
CA SER A 211 4.90 22.01 -0.39
C SER A 211 5.66 20.77 0.09
N SER A 212 6.58 20.23 -0.72
CA SER A 212 7.36 19.06 -0.33
C SER A 212 8.42 19.39 0.72
N PHE A 213 9.07 20.55 0.67
CA PHE A 213 9.95 21.00 1.73
C PHE A 213 9.19 21.31 3.02
N ALA A 214 8.05 22.02 2.93
CA ALA A 214 7.18 22.27 4.08
C ALA A 214 6.70 20.97 4.73
N GLY A 215 6.31 19.99 3.91
CA GLY A 215 5.94 18.65 4.38
C GLY A 215 7.09 17.94 5.08
N ALA A 216 8.31 18.02 4.56
CA ALA A 216 9.50 17.46 5.23
C ALA A 216 9.75 18.13 6.59
N ILE A 217 9.65 19.44 6.67
CA ILE A 217 9.77 20.17 7.95
C ILE A 217 8.70 19.73 8.94
N LEU A 218 7.42 19.70 8.49
CA LEU A 218 6.31 19.23 9.33
C LEU A 218 6.53 17.80 9.83
N PHE A 219 6.98 16.91 8.95
CA PHE A 219 7.30 15.52 9.28
C PHE A 219 8.36 15.42 10.39
N PHE A 220 9.47 16.11 10.23
CA PHE A 220 10.55 16.09 11.24
C PHE A 220 10.11 16.76 12.55
N VAL A 221 9.40 17.88 12.50
CA VAL A 221 8.87 18.53 13.71
C VAL A 221 7.91 17.60 14.45
N ALA A 222 6.98 16.94 13.74
CA ALA A 222 6.05 16.00 14.35
C ALA A 222 6.79 14.86 15.05
N LEU A 223 7.84 14.31 14.43
CA LEU A 223 8.67 13.26 15.03
C LEU A 223 9.41 13.76 16.28
N MET A 224 10.04 14.93 16.21
CA MET A 224 10.81 15.49 17.33
C MET A 224 9.93 15.88 18.53
N CYS A 225 8.71 16.35 18.25
CA CYS A 225 7.75 16.71 19.31
C CYS A 225 6.94 15.52 19.82
N GLY A 226 7.16 14.31 19.30
CA GLY A 226 6.38 13.12 19.68
C GLY A 226 4.90 13.21 19.25
N ILE A 227 4.58 14.07 18.27
CA ILE A 227 3.23 14.19 17.71
C ILE A 227 3.04 13.01 16.76
N GLY A 228 2.35 11.97 17.23
CA GLY A 228 2.09 10.75 16.45
C GLY A 228 0.96 10.90 15.44
N GLY A 229 0.63 9.79 14.77
CA GLY A 229 -0.59 9.63 13.99
C GLY A 229 -0.64 10.50 12.74
N CYS A 230 -1.74 11.24 12.61
CA CYS A 230 -2.10 11.98 11.41
C CYS A 230 -1.06 13.03 10.98
N ALA A 231 -0.44 13.76 11.92
CA ALA A 231 0.53 14.81 11.59
C ALA A 231 1.77 14.26 10.87
N VAL A 232 2.29 13.12 11.33
CA VAL A 232 3.42 12.42 10.71
C VAL A 232 3.05 11.96 9.29
N ILE A 233 1.85 11.37 9.11
CA ILE A 233 1.38 10.89 7.81
C ILE A 233 1.19 12.06 6.83
N VAL A 234 0.56 13.14 7.26
CA VAL A 234 0.35 14.34 6.42
C VAL A 234 1.69 14.99 6.03
N GLY A 235 2.59 15.16 7.00
CA GLY A 235 3.94 15.67 6.74
C GLY A 235 4.68 14.79 5.74
N PHE A 236 4.69 13.48 5.94
CA PHE A 236 5.32 12.53 5.04
C PHE A 236 4.67 12.51 3.66
N MET A 237 3.34 12.58 3.57
CA MET A 237 2.61 12.66 2.31
C MET A 237 3.14 13.78 1.41
N PHE A 238 3.26 15.00 1.95
CA PHE A 238 3.79 16.12 1.19
C PHE A 238 5.29 15.99 0.91
N ALA A 239 6.07 15.39 1.82
CA ALA A 239 7.50 15.15 1.64
C ALA A 239 7.82 14.06 0.59
N MET A 240 6.89 13.12 0.34
CA MET A 240 7.14 11.96 -0.52
C MET A 240 7.68 12.28 -1.93
N PRO A 241 7.20 13.31 -2.67
CA PRO A 241 7.76 13.60 -3.99
C PRO A 241 9.25 13.96 -3.93
N LEU A 242 9.68 14.70 -2.89
CA LEU A 242 11.08 15.00 -2.66
C LEU A 242 11.87 13.75 -2.29
N PHE A 243 11.38 12.99 -1.31
CA PHE A 243 12.00 11.75 -0.84
C PHE A 243 12.18 10.75 -1.98
N LEU A 244 11.15 10.45 -2.76
CA LEU A 244 11.21 9.52 -3.87
C LEU A 244 12.14 10.02 -5.00
N SER A 245 12.17 11.33 -5.25
CA SER A 245 13.08 11.90 -6.26
C SER A 245 14.55 11.78 -5.84
N LEU A 246 14.85 11.94 -4.56
CA LEU A 246 16.20 11.74 -4.01
C LEU A 246 16.59 10.25 -4.05
N CYS A 247 15.69 9.37 -3.63
CA CYS A 247 15.92 7.92 -3.64
C CYS A 247 16.06 7.36 -5.06
N TYR A 248 15.49 8.01 -6.09
CA TYR A 248 15.58 7.52 -7.46
C TYR A 248 17.01 7.32 -7.94
N LYS A 249 17.93 8.17 -7.49
CA LYS A 249 19.36 8.05 -7.83
C LYS A 249 19.99 6.75 -7.30
N LEU A 250 19.47 6.23 -6.18
CA LEU A 250 19.94 4.99 -5.56
C LEU A 250 19.37 3.73 -6.26
N LEU A 251 18.33 3.90 -7.08
CA LEU A 251 17.66 2.80 -7.75
C LEU A 251 18.26 2.44 -9.12
N TYR A 252 19.44 2.98 -9.45
CA TYR A 252 20.13 2.61 -10.68
C TYR A 252 20.83 1.25 -10.57
N GLY A 253 20.91 0.54 -11.70
CA GLY A 253 21.69 -0.68 -11.79
C GLY A 253 21.00 -1.92 -11.21
N LYS A 254 21.79 -2.82 -10.62
CA LYS A 254 21.33 -4.12 -10.12
C LYS A 254 20.30 -3.98 -8.98
N LEU A 255 20.52 -3.05 -8.07
CA LEU A 255 19.62 -2.81 -6.94
C LEU A 255 18.21 -2.43 -7.41
N GLY A 256 18.08 -1.52 -8.37
CA GLY A 256 16.78 -1.13 -8.92
C GLY A 256 16.05 -2.29 -9.60
N LYS A 257 16.78 -3.20 -10.27
CA LYS A 257 16.18 -4.41 -10.86
C LYS A 257 15.65 -5.35 -9.79
N VAL A 258 16.41 -5.61 -8.73
CA VAL A 258 15.98 -6.45 -7.60
C VAL A 258 14.76 -5.84 -6.90
N LEU A 259 14.80 -4.54 -6.59
CA LEU A 259 13.65 -3.86 -5.97
C LEU A 259 12.43 -3.84 -6.90
N SER A 260 12.62 -3.69 -8.20
CA SER A 260 11.52 -3.78 -9.17
C SER A 260 10.90 -5.18 -9.20
N PHE A 261 11.69 -6.23 -9.13
CA PHE A 261 11.19 -7.60 -9.01
C PHE A 261 10.36 -7.77 -7.73
N ILE A 262 10.89 -7.37 -6.57
CA ILE A 262 10.16 -7.39 -5.29
C ILE A 262 8.89 -6.55 -5.39
N GLY A 263 8.94 -5.41 -6.08
CA GLY A 263 7.81 -4.52 -6.31
C GLY A 263 6.67 -5.13 -7.13
N THR A 264 6.93 -6.15 -7.94
CA THR A 264 5.86 -6.91 -8.64
C THR A 264 5.11 -7.85 -7.70
N LEU A 265 5.71 -8.24 -6.58
CA LEU A 265 5.19 -9.19 -5.59
C LEU A 265 4.59 -8.50 -4.35
N THR A 266 4.37 -7.20 -4.41
CA THR A 266 3.97 -6.41 -3.21
C THR A 266 2.66 -6.85 -2.58
N LEU A 267 1.68 -7.32 -3.35
CA LEU A 267 0.40 -7.79 -2.81
C LEU A 267 0.58 -9.08 -2.02
N GLU A 268 1.25 -10.05 -2.61
CA GLU A 268 1.54 -11.34 -2.00
C GLU A 268 2.39 -11.17 -0.74
N LEU A 269 3.46 -10.38 -0.84
CA LEU A 269 4.32 -10.06 0.29
C LEU A 269 3.56 -9.35 1.40
N TYR A 270 2.70 -8.37 1.04
CA TYR A 270 1.88 -7.66 2.01
C TYR A 270 0.93 -8.58 2.76
N LEU A 271 0.32 -9.54 2.07
CA LEU A 271 -0.59 -10.49 2.70
C LEU A 271 0.14 -11.56 3.53
N LEU A 272 1.35 -11.95 3.14
CA LEU A 272 2.10 -13.03 3.79
C LEU A 272 2.96 -12.57 4.98
N HIS A 273 3.51 -11.33 4.97
CA HIS A 273 4.46 -10.92 6.01
C HIS A 273 3.84 -10.79 7.41
N ILE A 274 2.53 -10.61 7.49
CA ILE A 274 1.79 -10.50 8.76
C ILE A 274 1.87 -11.80 9.57
N TYR A 275 2.11 -12.92 8.91
CA TYR A 275 2.22 -14.22 9.57
C TYR A 275 3.60 -14.42 10.19
N ASN A 276 3.68 -14.24 11.51
CA ASN A 276 4.93 -14.40 12.26
C ASN A 276 5.41 -15.86 12.39
N LEU A 277 4.62 -16.83 11.98
CA LEU A 277 4.97 -18.27 12.10
C LEU A 277 6.30 -18.61 11.43
N PRO A 278 6.61 -18.18 10.20
CA PRO A 278 7.90 -18.46 9.58
C PRO A 278 9.06 -17.83 10.36
N LEU A 279 8.88 -16.60 10.87
CA LEU A 279 9.92 -15.92 11.65
C LEU A 279 10.21 -16.66 12.95
N VAL A 280 9.19 -17.09 13.68
CA VAL A 280 9.35 -17.85 14.93
C VAL A 280 10.07 -19.18 14.68
N ALA A 281 9.71 -19.88 13.60
CA ALA A 281 10.35 -21.15 13.22
C ALA A 281 11.84 -20.92 12.91
N VAL A 282 12.17 -19.94 12.08
CA VAL A 282 13.56 -19.62 11.71
C VAL A 282 14.35 -19.13 12.91
N MET A 283 13.76 -18.35 13.83
CA MET A 283 14.42 -17.89 15.06
C MET A 283 14.84 -19.05 15.96
N ARG A 284 14.02 -20.09 16.07
CA ARG A 284 14.36 -21.29 16.84
C ARG A 284 15.59 -22.03 16.29
N CYS A 285 15.79 -21.99 14.97
CA CYS A 285 16.91 -22.67 14.31
C CYS A 285 18.20 -21.83 14.32
N VAL A 286 18.10 -20.51 14.17
CA VAL A 286 19.23 -19.62 13.89
C VAL A 286 19.75 -18.92 15.16
N GLY A 287 18.88 -18.69 16.13
CA GLY A 287 19.22 -18.01 17.39
C GLY A 287 19.48 -16.50 17.29
N ASN A 288 19.85 -15.98 16.12
CA ASN A 288 20.05 -14.54 15.91
C ASN A 288 18.84 -13.91 15.22
N ARG A 289 18.20 -12.92 15.88
CA ARG A 289 16.98 -12.29 15.39
C ARG A 289 17.13 -11.63 14.02
N ASN A 290 18.15 -10.79 13.83
CA ASN A 290 18.31 -10.05 12.59
C ASN A 290 18.59 -10.96 11.39
N ILE A 291 19.40 -11.98 11.59
CA ILE A 291 19.67 -13.01 10.56
C ILE A 291 18.37 -13.76 10.26
N SER A 292 17.58 -14.12 11.28
CA SER A 292 16.30 -14.79 11.10
C SER A 292 15.31 -13.94 10.32
N ILE A 293 15.27 -12.61 10.53
CA ILE A 293 14.44 -11.68 9.76
C ILE A 293 14.85 -11.67 8.29
N ILE A 294 16.15 -11.61 8.01
CA ILE A 294 16.67 -11.63 6.64
C ILE A 294 16.29 -12.94 5.94
N ILE A 295 16.53 -14.08 6.58
CA ILE A 295 16.18 -15.40 6.03
C ILE A 295 14.67 -15.49 5.78
N THR A 296 13.87 -15.10 6.77
CA THR A 296 12.40 -15.11 6.65
C THR A 296 11.93 -14.22 5.50
N THR A 297 12.51 -13.03 5.35
CA THR A 297 12.17 -12.11 4.25
C THR A 297 12.49 -12.74 2.89
N ILE A 298 13.64 -13.41 2.75
CA ILE A 298 13.99 -14.12 1.52
C ILE A 298 12.99 -15.25 1.26
N LEU A 299 12.65 -16.05 2.28
CA LEU A 299 11.64 -17.12 2.15
C LEU A 299 10.27 -16.56 1.72
N LEU A 300 9.85 -15.44 2.31
CA LEU A 300 8.60 -14.78 1.92
C LEU A 300 8.63 -14.31 0.46
N ILE A 301 9.74 -13.79 -0.04
CA ILE A 301 9.88 -13.40 -1.45
C ILE A 301 9.73 -14.62 -2.35
N VAL A 302 10.36 -15.75 -2.00
CA VAL A 302 10.25 -17.00 -2.78
C VAL A 302 8.80 -17.51 -2.77
N VAL A 303 8.16 -17.58 -1.60
CA VAL A 303 6.77 -18.03 -1.48
C VAL A 303 5.83 -17.09 -2.25
N SER A 304 6.00 -15.77 -2.12
CA SER A 304 5.21 -14.78 -2.86
C SER A 304 5.35 -14.94 -4.38
N TYR A 305 6.54 -15.26 -4.85
CA TYR A 305 6.78 -15.53 -6.27
C TYR A 305 6.03 -16.78 -6.74
N VAL A 306 6.09 -17.87 -5.97
CA VAL A 306 5.34 -19.12 -6.27
C VAL A 306 3.83 -18.84 -6.29
N VAL A 307 3.30 -18.14 -5.27
CA VAL A 307 1.89 -17.73 -5.19
C VAL A 307 1.49 -16.94 -6.43
N SER A 308 2.31 -15.96 -6.82
CA SER A 308 2.06 -15.13 -8.01
C SER A 308 1.98 -15.98 -9.29
N ILE A 309 2.87 -16.95 -9.48
CA ILE A 309 2.82 -17.87 -10.63
C ILE A 309 1.52 -18.68 -10.64
N VAL A 310 1.15 -19.28 -9.51
CA VAL A 310 -0.05 -20.12 -9.40
C VAL A 310 -1.31 -19.30 -9.69
N VAL A 311 -1.41 -18.11 -9.09
CA VAL A 311 -2.55 -17.20 -9.30
C VAL A 311 -2.65 -16.75 -10.76
N ASN A 312 -1.54 -16.33 -11.37
CA ASN A 312 -1.54 -15.89 -12.75
C ASN A 312 -1.98 -17.00 -13.72
N LYS A 313 -1.47 -18.22 -13.54
CA LYS A 313 -1.91 -19.40 -14.33
C LYS A 313 -3.40 -19.71 -14.15
N ALA A 314 -3.92 -19.60 -12.92
CA ALA A 314 -5.35 -19.80 -12.66
C ALA A 314 -6.21 -18.74 -13.35
N VAL A 315 -5.82 -17.47 -13.29
CA VAL A 315 -6.51 -16.35 -13.96
C VAL A 315 -6.47 -16.48 -15.48
N GLU A 316 -5.34 -16.88 -16.06
CA GLU A 316 -5.21 -17.15 -17.50
C GLU A 316 -6.16 -18.28 -17.94
N LYS A 317 -6.20 -19.39 -17.19
CA LYS A 317 -7.11 -20.50 -17.48
C LYS A 317 -8.58 -20.09 -17.42
N LEU A 318 -8.97 -19.28 -16.43
CA LEU A 318 -10.33 -18.77 -16.33
C LEU A 318 -10.70 -17.83 -17.50
N ASN A 319 -9.77 -17.00 -17.96
CA ASN A 319 -9.98 -16.15 -19.12
C ASN A 319 -10.16 -16.96 -20.42
N THR A 320 -9.43 -18.07 -20.61
CA THR A 320 -9.56 -18.94 -21.79
C THR A 320 -10.88 -19.72 -21.80
N ILE A 321 -11.41 -20.10 -20.64
CA ILE A 321 -12.71 -20.78 -20.52
C ILE A 321 -13.85 -19.80 -20.81
N GLY A 322 -13.77 -18.56 -20.30
CA GLY A 322 -14.79 -17.52 -20.55
C GLY A 322 -14.89 -17.09 -22.02
N TYR A 323 -13.82 -17.24 -22.81
CA TYR A 323 -13.86 -16.96 -24.26
C TYR A 323 -14.44 -18.10 -25.10
N LYS A 324 -14.54 -19.32 -24.57
CA LYS A 324 -15.12 -20.49 -25.28
C LYS A 324 -16.62 -20.66 -25.02
N GLY A 325 -17.21 -19.83 -24.17
CA GLY A 325 -18.62 -19.90 -23.77
C GLY A 325 -19.47 -18.70 -24.20
N LEU A 326 -18.94 -17.80 -25.03
CA LEU A 326 -19.62 -16.72 -25.74
C LEU A 326 -19.49 -16.93 -27.24
#